data_f563a1a426b14c6d83dca70d135db835
#
_entry.id   f563a1a426b14c6d83dca70d135db835
#
_cell.length_a   1.000
_cell.length_b   1.000
_cell.length_c   1.000
_cell.angle_alpha   90.00
_cell.angle_beta   90.00
_cell.angle_gamma   90.00
#
_symmetry.space_group_name_H-M   'P 1'
#
loop_
_entity.id
_entity.type
_entity.pdbx_description
1 polymer ?
#
loop_
_entity_poly.entity_id
_entity_poly.type
_entity_poly.pdbx_seq_one_letter_code
_entity_poly.pdbx_strand_id
1 'polypeptide(L)'
;MMKEGKNKLNEELLAKFLMGECSEEELREVNTWLNESDDNARELFRIEEIYHLGKSGDSTDEKKIEKAEKQLFKRLAQEEAKQFKVRRMHTWMKYAAMFIGIFLVSGLSYHIYQSQSEEQLVAVVARDEVKELMLPDGTKVWLNKHTTLKYPREFSEKERNVYMEGEGYFEVKRNVEKPFIVRSEAMQVRVLGTVFNLKSDKMNRSAVATLIKGEIEVKGNHNEGMIVLAPGQKAELNAVTRRLVVKQVDTGIENWHNNQFVFENADIFTIARTLENSYGVKIILAPDMDATKTYSGTLKKKNTVEEILNLIK
;
A
#
# COMPACT_ATOMS: atom_id res chain seq x y z
N MET A 1 21.28 70.21 0.11
CA MET A 1 20.26 71.09 -0.49
C MET A 1 18.89 70.52 -0.02
N MET A 2 18.36 71.25 0.98
CA MET A 2 17.15 70.94 1.72
C MET A 2 15.91 70.96 0.81
N LYS A 3 15.01 70.02 0.96
CA LYS A 3 13.59 70.24 0.69
C LYS A 3 12.78 69.66 1.83
N GLU A 4 12.57 70.52 2.84
CA GLU A 4 11.43 70.42 3.73
C GLU A 4 10.18 70.73 2.91
N GLY A 5 9.40 69.74 2.62
CA GLY A 5 8.01 69.87 2.22
C GLY A 5 7.19 69.24 3.31
N LYS A 6 6.98 69.96 4.44
CA LYS A 6 5.95 69.57 5.41
C LYS A 6 4.61 69.58 4.70
N ASN A 7 4.00 68.46 4.54
CA ASN A 7 2.63 68.34 4.12
C ASN A 7 1.77 68.86 5.29
N LYS A 8 1.52 70.20 5.33
CA LYS A 8 0.60 70.77 6.30
C LYS A 8 -0.82 70.46 5.83
N LEU A 9 -1.53 69.71 6.64
CA LEU A 9 -2.97 69.53 6.41
C LEU A 9 -3.65 70.96 6.47
N ASN A 10 -4.68 71.10 5.63
CA ASN A 10 -5.40 72.38 5.57
C ASN A 10 -6.03 72.68 6.93
N GLU A 11 -5.80 73.93 7.48
CA GLU A 11 -6.32 74.37 8.74
C GLU A 11 -7.87 74.29 8.81
N GLU A 12 -8.54 74.45 7.66
CA GLU A 12 -9.98 74.28 7.52
C GLU A 12 -10.45 72.84 7.75
N LEU A 13 -9.67 71.87 7.29
CA LEU A 13 -9.95 70.42 7.46
C LEU A 13 -9.73 70.02 8.92
N LEU A 14 -8.72 70.56 9.58
CA LEU A 14 -8.46 70.34 11.00
C LEU A 14 -9.58 70.96 11.86
N ALA A 15 -10.09 72.16 11.50
CA ALA A 15 -11.22 72.75 12.16
C ALA A 15 -12.51 71.96 12.03
N LYS A 16 -12.81 71.42 10.82
CA LYS A 16 -13.95 70.55 10.61
C LYS A 16 -13.80 69.21 11.40
N PHE A 17 -12.60 68.64 11.49
CA PHE A 17 -12.34 67.52 12.32
C PHE A 17 -12.61 67.68 13.77
N LEU A 18 -12.20 68.82 14.32
CA LEU A 18 -12.47 69.22 15.74
C LEU A 18 -13.95 69.54 16.02
N MET A 19 -14.70 69.97 15.01
CA MET A 19 -16.14 70.17 15.09
C MET A 19 -16.96 68.92 14.88
N GLY A 20 -16.34 67.80 14.38
CA GLY A 20 -17.02 66.55 14.07
C GLY A 20 -17.84 66.62 12.77
N GLU A 21 -17.51 67.53 11.86
CA GLU A 21 -18.23 67.81 10.60
C GLU A 21 -17.51 67.24 9.36
N CYS A 22 -16.52 66.34 9.55
CA CYS A 22 -15.79 65.72 8.46
C CYS A 22 -16.58 64.61 7.76
N SER A 23 -16.50 64.56 6.42
CA SER A 23 -16.94 63.41 5.62
C SER A 23 -16.02 62.19 5.82
N GLU A 24 -16.45 60.99 5.37
CA GLU A 24 -15.61 59.78 5.48
C GLU A 24 -14.30 59.88 4.71
N GLU A 25 -14.24 60.59 3.62
CA GLU A 25 -13.02 60.84 2.83
C GLU A 25 -12.07 61.79 3.57
N GLU A 26 -12.60 62.88 4.11
CA GLU A 26 -11.86 63.84 4.90
C GLU A 26 -11.30 63.22 6.21
N LEU A 27 -12.04 62.33 6.86
CA LEU A 27 -11.57 61.54 8.00
C LEU A 27 -10.39 60.63 7.66
N ARG A 28 -10.39 60.02 6.48
CA ARG A 28 -9.28 59.20 6.00
C ARG A 28 -8.01 60.02 5.76
N GLU A 29 -8.18 61.23 5.20
CA GLU A 29 -7.07 62.13 4.96
C GLU A 29 -6.43 62.61 6.27
N VAL A 30 -7.21 62.97 7.26
CA VAL A 30 -6.73 63.34 8.59
C VAL A 30 -6.04 62.18 9.29
N ASN A 31 -6.59 60.97 9.22
CA ASN A 31 -5.98 59.78 9.79
C ASN A 31 -4.66 59.41 9.11
N THR A 32 -4.57 59.57 7.78
CA THR A 32 -3.32 59.32 7.05
C THR A 32 -2.24 60.31 7.50
N TRP A 33 -2.57 61.58 7.57
CA TRP A 33 -1.65 62.63 8.03
C TRP A 33 -1.20 62.41 9.50
N LEU A 34 -2.10 61.99 10.40
CA LEU A 34 -1.76 61.65 11.78
C LEU A 34 -0.77 60.50 11.89
N ASN A 35 -0.88 59.51 10.98
CA ASN A 35 0.02 58.36 10.97
C ASN A 35 1.36 58.61 10.27
N GLU A 36 1.54 59.74 9.58
CA GLU A 36 2.81 60.07 8.90
C GLU A 36 3.90 60.51 9.89
N SER A 37 3.56 61.13 11.02
CA SER A 37 4.54 61.63 11.99
C SER A 37 3.92 61.90 13.37
N ASP A 38 4.67 61.58 14.43
CA ASP A 38 4.32 61.95 15.82
C ASP A 38 4.18 63.47 16.03
N ASP A 39 4.87 64.28 15.22
CA ASP A 39 4.76 65.76 15.25
C ASP A 39 3.39 66.19 14.75
N ASN A 40 2.77 65.52 13.83
CA ASN A 40 1.44 65.82 13.33
C ASN A 40 0.37 65.58 14.42
N ALA A 41 0.55 64.53 15.20
CA ALA A 41 -0.34 64.26 16.35
C ALA A 41 -0.20 65.35 17.42
N ARG A 42 1.01 65.85 17.67
CA ARG A 42 1.25 66.96 18.62
C ARG A 42 0.66 68.29 18.11
N GLU A 43 0.73 68.52 16.79
CA GLU A 43 0.15 69.69 16.17
C GLU A 43 -1.38 69.71 16.30
N LEU A 44 -2.01 68.54 16.02
CA LEU A 44 -3.47 68.46 16.25
C LEU A 44 -3.86 68.69 17.69
N PHE A 45 -3.12 68.20 18.68
CA PHE A 45 -3.38 68.46 20.09
C PHE A 45 -3.26 69.93 20.47
N ARG A 46 -2.28 70.62 19.91
CA ARG A 46 -2.16 72.04 20.12
C ARG A 46 -3.39 72.83 19.61
N ILE A 47 -3.85 72.47 18.43
CA ILE A 47 -4.99 73.12 17.79
C ILE A 47 -6.28 72.82 18.59
N GLU A 48 -6.45 71.60 19.05
CA GLU A 48 -7.54 71.16 19.92
C GLU A 48 -7.55 71.88 21.24
N GLU A 49 -6.38 72.09 21.87
CA GLU A 49 -6.21 72.83 23.08
C GLU A 49 -6.61 74.31 22.88
N ILE A 50 -6.17 74.97 21.81
CA ILE A 50 -6.54 76.33 21.45
C ILE A 50 -8.05 76.43 21.19
N TYR A 51 -8.66 75.47 20.51
CA TYR A 51 -10.08 75.40 20.22
C TYR A 51 -10.91 75.27 21.50
N HIS A 52 -10.48 74.46 22.46
CA HIS A 52 -11.15 74.29 23.74
C HIS A 52 -10.94 75.47 24.68
N LEU A 53 -9.75 76.13 24.64
CA LEU A 53 -9.50 77.35 25.38
C LEU A 53 -10.35 78.56 24.89
N GLY A 54 -10.60 78.58 23.56
CA GLY A 54 -11.49 79.62 22.99
C GLY A 54 -12.97 79.39 23.33
N LYS A 55 -13.39 78.19 23.69
CA LYS A 55 -14.77 77.80 23.97
C LYS A 55 -15.10 77.78 25.48
N SER A 56 -14.11 77.69 26.35
CA SER A 56 -14.27 77.60 27.79
C SER A 56 -13.42 78.73 28.49
N GLY A 57 -14.04 79.76 28.92
CA GLY A 57 -13.39 80.81 29.71
C GLY A 57 -13.10 80.42 31.16
N ASP A 58 -12.63 79.20 31.44
CA ASP A 58 -12.23 78.82 32.79
C ASP A 58 -11.18 77.67 32.83
N SER A 59 -10.12 77.95 33.58
CA SER A 59 -9.01 77.18 34.16
C SER A 59 -8.62 75.87 33.52
N THR A 60 -7.44 75.87 32.95
CA THR A 60 -6.64 74.77 32.46
C THR A 60 -6.26 73.78 33.58
N ASP A 61 -6.87 72.64 33.64
CA ASP A 61 -6.51 71.55 34.55
C ASP A 61 -5.42 70.68 33.87
N GLU A 62 -4.15 71.06 34.07
CA GLU A 62 -2.93 70.42 33.51
C GLU A 62 -2.90 68.89 33.72
N LYS A 63 -3.53 68.39 34.80
CA LYS A 63 -3.66 66.98 35.12
C LYS A 63 -4.61 66.23 34.21
N LYS A 64 -5.59 66.90 33.60
CA LYS A 64 -6.51 66.26 32.64
C LYS A 64 -5.85 66.10 31.29
N ILE A 65 -5.02 67.04 30.88
CA ILE A 65 -4.25 67.00 29.62
C ILE A 65 -3.23 65.90 29.72
N GLU A 66 -2.44 65.80 30.79
CA GLU A 66 -1.45 64.71 30.99
C GLU A 66 -2.12 63.35 31.04
N LYS A 67 -3.31 63.21 31.59
CA LYS A 67 -4.06 61.96 31.64
C LYS A 67 -4.60 61.54 30.27
N ALA A 68 -5.07 62.48 29.46
CA ALA A 68 -5.54 62.22 28.08
C ALA A 68 -4.39 61.84 27.17
N GLU A 69 -3.24 62.48 27.26
CA GLU A 69 -2.03 62.21 26.54
C GLU A 69 -1.52 60.77 26.85
N LYS A 70 -1.41 60.38 28.12
CA LYS A 70 -1.03 59.05 28.56
C LYS A 70 -1.99 57.97 28.06
N GLN A 71 -3.29 58.25 28.02
CA GLN A 71 -4.28 57.31 27.50
C GLN A 71 -4.17 57.12 25.98
N LEU A 72 -3.88 58.18 25.25
CA LEU A 72 -3.69 58.11 23.80
C LEU A 72 -2.42 57.30 23.43
N PHE A 73 -1.28 57.63 24.03
CA PHE A 73 -0.05 56.87 23.82
C PHE A 73 -0.19 55.39 24.20
N LYS A 74 -0.95 55.08 25.24
CA LYS A 74 -1.24 53.70 25.62
C LYS A 74 -2.10 52.97 24.59
N ARG A 75 -3.05 53.63 23.95
CA ARG A 75 -3.87 53.04 22.86
C ARG A 75 -3.07 52.83 21.59
N LEU A 76 -2.27 53.83 21.19
CA LEU A 76 -1.38 53.72 20.02
C LEU A 76 -0.37 52.58 20.19
N ALA A 77 0.29 52.48 21.36
CA ALA A 77 1.21 51.36 21.65
C ALA A 77 0.53 49.97 21.68
N GLN A 78 -0.74 49.92 22.09
CA GLN A 78 -1.51 48.66 22.05
C GLN A 78 -1.92 48.25 20.64
N GLU A 79 -2.21 49.19 19.76
CA GLU A 79 -2.53 48.92 18.36
C GLU A 79 -1.30 48.45 17.58
N GLU A 80 -0.15 49.11 17.77
CA GLU A 80 1.12 48.65 17.18
C GLU A 80 1.53 47.25 17.67
N ALA A 81 1.41 46.99 18.98
CA ALA A 81 1.71 45.68 19.54
C ALA A 81 0.81 44.57 19.00
N LYS A 82 -0.45 44.86 18.67
CA LYS A 82 -1.35 43.91 18.02
C LYS A 82 -0.92 43.61 16.59
N GLN A 83 -0.55 44.61 15.80
CA GLN A 83 -0.09 44.41 14.40
C GLN A 83 1.22 43.65 14.35
N PHE A 84 2.18 43.89 15.21
CA PHE A 84 3.43 43.12 15.29
C PHE A 84 3.20 41.68 15.68
N LYS A 85 2.27 41.36 16.56
CA LYS A 85 1.96 40.02 17.01
C LYS A 85 1.32 39.19 15.90
N VAL A 86 0.41 39.74 15.13
CA VAL A 86 -0.26 39.09 14.00
C VAL A 86 0.74 38.81 12.84
N ARG A 87 1.60 39.78 12.53
CA ARG A 87 2.60 39.63 11.45
C ARG A 87 3.63 38.59 11.78
N ARG A 88 4.09 38.46 13.01
CA ARG A 88 5.03 37.45 13.50
C ARG A 88 4.40 36.05 13.51
N MET A 89 3.11 35.93 13.86
CA MET A 89 2.38 34.66 13.84
C MET A 89 2.18 34.14 12.43
N HIS A 90 1.93 35.03 11.45
CA HIS A 90 1.80 34.63 10.03
C HIS A 90 3.10 34.10 9.42
N THR A 91 4.25 34.66 9.80
CA THR A 91 5.55 34.15 9.37
C THR A 91 5.87 32.81 9.99
N TRP A 92 5.58 32.60 11.25
CA TRP A 92 5.75 31.30 11.91
C TRP A 92 4.86 30.21 11.32
N MET A 93 3.61 30.53 10.96
CA MET A 93 2.70 29.62 10.29
C MET A 93 3.20 29.20 8.90
N LYS A 94 3.84 30.09 8.14
CA LYS A 94 4.46 29.75 6.84
C LYS A 94 5.60 28.74 6.99
N TYR A 95 6.46 28.93 7.99
CA TYR A 95 7.54 27.98 8.27
C TYR A 95 7.01 26.64 8.81
N ALA A 96 6.01 26.67 9.70
CA ALA A 96 5.35 25.46 10.18
C ALA A 96 4.73 24.64 9.03
N ALA A 97 4.03 25.28 8.10
CA ALA A 97 3.46 24.62 6.92
C ALA A 97 4.57 24.02 6.02
N MET A 98 5.70 24.71 5.87
CA MET A 98 6.84 24.19 5.10
C MET A 98 7.45 22.95 5.77
N PHE A 99 7.64 22.96 7.10
CA PHE A 99 8.15 21.80 7.84
C PHE A 99 7.20 20.61 7.78
N ILE A 100 5.87 20.84 7.90
CA ILE A 100 4.85 19.80 7.74
C ILE A 100 4.91 19.21 6.32
N GLY A 101 5.03 20.06 5.30
CA GLY A 101 5.18 19.63 3.91
C GLY A 101 6.42 18.75 3.70
N ILE A 102 7.58 19.15 4.20
CA ILE A 102 8.82 18.37 4.13
C ILE A 102 8.66 17.05 4.87
N PHE A 103 8.03 17.04 6.06
CA PHE A 103 7.81 15.82 6.84
C PHE A 103 6.87 14.84 6.13
N LEU A 104 5.79 15.34 5.52
CA LEU A 104 4.88 14.52 4.73
C LEU A 104 5.55 13.95 3.47
N VAL A 105 6.31 14.77 2.74
CA VAL A 105 7.03 14.31 1.55
C VAL A 105 8.12 13.30 1.91
N SER A 106 8.91 13.54 2.97
CA SER A 106 9.93 12.60 3.41
C SER A 106 9.34 11.30 3.96
N GLY A 107 8.23 11.37 4.70
CA GLY A 107 7.49 10.21 5.19
C GLY A 107 6.90 9.38 4.04
N LEU A 108 6.31 10.04 3.06
CA LEU A 108 5.79 9.38 1.85
C LEU A 108 6.92 8.77 1.02
N SER A 109 8.02 9.50 0.82
CA SER A 109 9.22 9.00 0.10
C SER A 109 9.84 7.81 0.83
N TYR A 110 9.94 7.85 2.15
CA TYR A 110 10.41 6.73 2.96
C TYR A 110 9.48 5.50 2.84
N HIS A 111 8.17 5.74 2.88
CA HIS A 111 7.18 4.67 2.69
C HIS A 111 7.24 4.04 1.29
N ILE A 112 7.40 4.86 0.24
CA ILE A 112 7.59 4.39 -1.14
C ILE A 112 8.92 3.64 -1.27
N TYR A 113 10.00 4.16 -0.70
CA TYR A 113 11.32 3.50 -0.72
C TYR A 113 11.28 2.14 -0.03
N GLN A 114 10.63 2.03 1.11
CA GLN A 114 10.46 0.76 1.82
C GLN A 114 9.53 -0.22 1.06
N SER A 115 8.54 0.31 0.34
CA SER A 115 7.65 -0.50 -0.51
C SER A 115 8.31 -0.97 -1.82
N GLN A 116 9.30 -0.26 -2.30
CA GLN A 116 10.07 -0.57 -3.52
C GLN A 116 11.40 -1.28 -3.24
N SER A 117 11.62 -1.82 -2.06
CA SER A 117 12.72 -2.77 -1.88
C SER A 117 12.47 -3.93 -2.83
N GLU A 118 13.03 -3.87 -4.03
CA GLU A 118 13.04 -4.99 -4.99
C GLU A 118 13.62 -6.18 -4.24
N GLU A 119 12.74 -7.09 -3.82
CA GLU A 119 13.14 -8.36 -3.26
C GLU A 119 14.06 -9.01 -4.29
N GLN A 120 15.34 -9.14 -3.98
CA GLN A 120 16.28 -9.84 -4.85
C GLN A 120 15.84 -11.29 -4.94
N LEU A 121 15.07 -11.59 -5.98
CA LEU A 121 14.54 -12.93 -6.20
C LEU A 121 15.63 -13.85 -6.72
N VAL A 122 15.81 -14.98 -6.05
CA VAL A 122 16.57 -16.13 -6.56
C VAL A 122 15.69 -16.87 -7.54
N ALA A 123 16.16 -17.08 -8.76
CA ALA A 123 15.45 -17.87 -9.77
C ALA A 123 16.11 -19.26 -9.89
N VAL A 124 15.30 -20.30 -9.72
CA VAL A 124 15.69 -21.69 -9.92
C VAL A 124 14.91 -22.26 -11.09
N VAL A 125 15.61 -22.82 -12.06
CA VAL A 125 15.02 -23.44 -13.24
C VAL A 125 15.33 -24.95 -13.24
N ALA A 126 14.30 -25.75 -13.29
CA ALA A 126 14.38 -27.19 -13.61
C ALA A 126 14.22 -27.35 -15.14
N ARG A 127 15.29 -27.73 -15.84
CA ARG A 127 15.26 -27.90 -17.30
C ARG A 127 14.67 -29.25 -17.66
N ASP A 128 15.51 -30.23 -17.84
CA ASP A 128 15.13 -31.57 -18.35
C ASP A 128 14.97 -32.62 -17.25
N GLU A 129 15.27 -32.25 -16.00
CA GLU A 129 15.23 -33.10 -14.83
C GLU A 129 14.42 -32.50 -13.70
N VAL A 130 13.86 -33.35 -12.85
CA VAL A 130 13.22 -32.95 -11.60
C VAL A 130 14.29 -32.38 -10.65
N LYS A 131 14.02 -31.23 -10.08
CA LYS A 131 14.94 -30.55 -9.19
C LYS A 131 14.35 -30.40 -7.79
N GLU A 132 15.05 -30.97 -6.82
CA GLU A 132 14.72 -30.75 -5.39
C GLU A 132 15.47 -29.56 -4.83
N LEU A 133 14.81 -28.76 -4.01
CA LEU A 133 15.42 -27.64 -3.30
C LEU A 133 14.74 -27.42 -1.95
N MET A 134 15.47 -26.80 -1.02
CA MET A 134 14.96 -26.34 0.26
C MET A 134 14.96 -24.82 0.28
N LEU A 135 13.81 -24.24 0.60
CA LEU A 135 13.64 -22.80 0.74
C LEU A 135 14.18 -22.29 2.08
N PRO A 136 14.40 -20.95 2.23
CA PRO A 136 14.96 -20.35 3.46
C PRO A 136 14.15 -20.64 4.73
N ASP A 137 12.84 -20.89 4.60
CA ASP A 137 11.97 -21.24 5.74
C ASP A 137 12.00 -22.74 6.11
N GLY A 138 12.73 -23.55 5.34
CA GLY A 138 12.81 -25.01 5.49
C GLY A 138 11.68 -25.76 4.74
N THR A 139 10.89 -25.09 3.91
CA THR A 139 9.96 -25.71 2.98
C THR A 139 10.72 -26.50 1.92
N LYS A 140 10.33 -27.76 1.66
CA LYS A 140 10.88 -28.57 0.59
C LYS A 140 10.04 -28.43 -0.66
N VAL A 141 10.70 -28.27 -1.80
CA VAL A 141 10.05 -28.10 -3.10
C VAL A 141 10.72 -29.02 -4.12
N TRP A 142 9.92 -29.73 -4.88
CA TRP A 142 10.34 -30.44 -6.09
C TRP A 142 9.75 -29.72 -7.30
N LEU A 143 10.60 -29.38 -8.24
CA LEU A 143 10.21 -28.74 -9.49
C LEU A 143 10.25 -29.78 -10.60
N ASN A 144 9.15 -29.95 -11.30
CA ASN A 144 9.09 -30.79 -12.48
C ASN A 144 9.88 -30.17 -13.64
N LYS A 145 10.11 -30.91 -14.69
CA LYS A 145 10.78 -30.46 -15.93
C LYS A 145 10.14 -29.17 -16.45
N HIS A 146 10.97 -28.26 -16.98
CA HIS A 146 10.56 -26.97 -17.56
C HIS A 146 9.86 -26.05 -16.58
N THR A 147 10.15 -26.17 -15.27
CA THR A 147 9.56 -25.34 -14.23
C THR A 147 10.55 -24.28 -13.76
N THR A 148 10.04 -23.08 -13.56
CA THR A 148 10.78 -21.96 -12.96
C THR A 148 10.14 -21.59 -11.63
N LEU A 149 10.95 -21.49 -10.57
CA LEU A 149 10.56 -20.97 -9.26
C LEU A 149 11.41 -19.75 -8.93
N LYS A 150 10.74 -18.68 -8.51
CA LYS A 150 11.41 -17.47 -8.01
C LYS A 150 10.98 -17.23 -6.58
N TYR A 151 11.94 -16.99 -5.69
CA TYR A 151 11.69 -16.72 -4.28
C TYR A 151 12.73 -15.75 -3.72
N PRO A 152 12.43 -14.96 -2.67
CA PRO A 152 13.39 -14.06 -2.04
C PRO A 152 14.44 -14.85 -1.25
N ARG A 153 15.63 -14.27 -1.07
CA ARG A 153 16.67 -14.87 -0.22
C ARG A 153 16.22 -14.96 1.24
N GLU A 154 15.38 -14.03 1.68
CA GLU A 154 14.74 -14.01 3.00
C GLU A 154 13.28 -13.62 2.81
N PHE A 155 12.39 -14.39 3.42
CA PHE A 155 10.96 -14.08 3.40
C PHE A 155 10.63 -12.88 4.28
N SER A 156 9.61 -12.10 3.87
CA SER A 156 9.13 -10.96 4.64
C SER A 156 8.62 -11.38 6.03
N GLU A 157 8.42 -10.42 6.93
CA GLU A 157 7.85 -10.71 8.26
C GLU A 157 6.39 -11.11 8.22
N LYS A 158 5.66 -10.73 7.16
CA LYS A 158 4.20 -10.93 7.05
C LYS A 158 3.82 -12.19 6.31
N GLU A 159 4.56 -12.55 5.24
CA GLU A 159 4.20 -13.65 4.35
C GLU A 159 5.44 -14.23 3.63
N ARG A 160 5.31 -15.46 3.14
CA ARG A 160 6.33 -16.20 2.41
C ARG A 160 5.89 -16.35 0.95
N ASN A 161 6.21 -15.36 0.12
CA ASN A 161 5.83 -15.35 -1.29
C ASN A 161 6.84 -16.09 -2.17
N VAL A 162 6.34 -16.92 -3.08
CA VAL A 162 7.10 -17.48 -4.17
C VAL A 162 6.31 -17.38 -5.48
N TYR A 163 7.02 -17.31 -6.61
CA TYR A 163 6.44 -17.21 -7.95
C TYR A 163 6.83 -18.43 -8.74
N MET A 164 5.86 -19.10 -9.34
CA MET A 164 6.10 -20.35 -10.06
C MET A 164 5.43 -20.36 -11.43
N GLU A 165 6.13 -20.93 -12.40
CA GLU A 165 5.64 -21.29 -13.72
C GLU A 165 6.05 -22.71 -14.02
N GLY A 166 5.12 -23.57 -14.42
CA GLY A 166 5.31 -25.00 -14.59
C GLY A 166 4.63 -25.81 -13.49
N GLU A 167 5.26 -26.88 -13.02
CA GLU A 167 4.68 -27.79 -12.03
C GLU A 167 5.62 -28.01 -10.85
N GLY A 168 5.10 -27.80 -9.63
CA GLY A 168 5.84 -27.96 -8.39
C GLY A 168 5.05 -28.70 -7.32
N TYR A 169 5.75 -29.57 -6.61
CA TYR A 169 5.28 -30.26 -5.42
C TYR A 169 5.91 -29.60 -4.19
N PHE A 170 5.07 -29.24 -3.21
CA PHE A 170 5.46 -28.46 -2.05
C PHE A 170 5.15 -29.21 -0.75
N GLU A 171 6.14 -29.38 0.10
CA GLU A 171 5.98 -29.76 1.50
C GLU A 171 6.28 -28.52 2.36
N VAL A 172 5.23 -27.71 2.60
CA VAL A 172 5.39 -26.43 3.26
C VAL A 172 5.55 -26.60 4.76
N LYS A 173 6.62 -26.03 5.31
CA LYS A 173 6.85 -25.98 6.75
C LYS A 173 5.74 -25.19 7.42
N ARG A 174 5.11 -25.78 8.46
CA ARG A 174 3.99 -25.17 9.16
C ARG A 174 4.40 -23.88 9.88
N ASN A 175 3.70 -22.79 9.57
CA ASN A 175 3.78 -21.51 10.25
C ASN A 175 2.45 -20.79 10.06
N VAL A 176 1.67 -20.64 11.16
CA VAL A 176 0.34 -20.02 11.13
C VAL A 176 0.38 -18.49 11.12
N GLU A 177 1.49 -17.90 11.59
CA GLU A 177 1.66 -16.44 11.64
C GLU A 177 2.12 -15.87 10.29
N LYS A 178 2.87 -16.68 9.51
CA LYS A 178 3.42 -16.27 8.22
C LYS A 178 2.92 -17.23 7.12
N PRO A 179 1.79 -16.94 6.45
CA PRO A 179 1.28 -17.79 5.38
C PRO A 179 2.29 -17.93 4.23
N PHE A 180 2.32 -19.10 3.63
CA PHE A 180 3.09 -19.39 2.41
C PHE A 180 2.20 -19.22 1.20
N ILE A 181 2.64 -18.44 0.21
CA ILE A 181 1.84 -18.06 -0.93
C ILE A 181 2.60 -18.39 -2.21
N VAL A 182 2.05 -19.30 -3.01
CA VAL A 182 2.56 -19.58 -4.36
C VAL A 182 1.74 -18.78 -5.36
N ARG A 183 2.39 -17.91 -6.10
CA ARG A 183 1.79 -17.11 -7.17
C ARG A 183 2.16 -17.70 -8.53
N SER A 184 1.18 -17.95 -9.36
CA SER A 184 1.35 -18.28 -10.77
C SER A 184 0.61 -17.26 -11.63
N GLU A 185 0.72 -17.35 -12.96
CA GLU A 185 -0.02 -16.46 -13.88
C GLU A 185 -1.54 -16.60 -13.73
N ALA A 186 -2.03 -17.81 -13.44
CA ALA A 186 -3.45 -18.13 -13.43
C ALA A 186 -4.09 -18.03 -12.04
N MET A 187 -3.40 -18.45 -10.99
CA MET A 187 -3.95 -18.52 -9.64
C MET A 187 -2.90 -18.29 -8.56
N GLN A 188 -3.40 -17.95 -7.39
CA GLN A 188 -2.66 -17.87 -6.15
C GLN A 188 -3.12 -18.97 -5.20
N VAL A 189 -2.16 -19.61 -4.57
CA VAL A 189 -2.36 -20.67 -3.58
C VAL A 189 -1.79 -20.23 -2.26
N ARG A 190 -2.60 -20.21 -1.21
CA ARG A 190 -2.22 -19.79 0.15
C ARG A 190 -2.37 -20.94 1.14
N VAL A 191 -1.31 -21.19 1.92
CA VAL A 191 -1.27 -22.29 2.89
C VAL A 191 -0.54 -21.89 4.17
N LEU A 192 -0.78 -22.63 5.26
CA LEU A 192 -0.10 -22.42 6.55
C LEU A 192 0.91 -23.52 6.90
N GLY A 193 0.86 -24.67 6.21
CA GLY A 193 1.70 -25.84 6.44
C GLY A 193 1.04 -27.09 5.84
N THR A 194 1.21 -27.26 4.58
CA THR A 194 0.38 -28.11 3.71
C THR A 194 1.26 -28.83 2.72
N VAL A 195 0.85 -30.01 2.30
CA VAL A 195 1.45 -30.76 1.20
C VAL A 195 0.52 -30.68 0.00
N PHE A 196 1.01 -30.14 -1.11
CA PHE A 196 0.22 -29.94 -2.31
C PHE A 196 1.06 -29.92 -3.59
N ASN A 197 0.40 -30.16 -4.71
CA ASN A 197 0.96 -29.98 -6.04
C ASN A 197 0.28 -28.82 -6.74
N LEU A 198 1.05 -27.95 -7.39
CA LEU A 198 0.54 -26.89 -8.25
C LEU A 198 1.12 -27.07 -9.64
N LYS A 199 0.25 -27.12 -10.64
CA LYS A 199 0.62 -27.10 -12.06
C LYS A 199 0.01 -25.87 -12.70
N SER A 200 0.82 -25.02 -13.30
CA SER A 200 0.40 -23.79 -13.97
C SER A 200 0.98 -23.73 -15.38
N ASP A 201 0.11 -23.45 -16.33
CA ASP A 201 0.46 -23.21 -17.73
C ASP A 201 0.18 -21.76 -18.08
N LYS A 202 1.24 -20.99 -18.25
CA LYS A 202 1.17 -19.57 -18.59
C LYS A 202 0.55 -19.34 -19.97
N MET A 203 0.86 -20.16 -20.94
CA MET A 203 0.38 -19.97 -22.32
C MET A 203 -1.15 -20.15 -22.40
N ASN A 204 -1.67 -21.15 -21.71
CA ASN A 204 -3.09 -21.46 -21.67
C ASN A 204 -3.83 -20.73 -20.52
N ARG A 205 -3.10 -20.00 -19.67
CA ARG A 205 -3.65 -19.36 -18.45
C ARG A 205 -4.51 -20.33 -17.63
N SER A 206 -4.07 -21.57 -17.54
CA SER A 206 -4.71 -22.62 -16.78
C SER A 206 -3.84 -23.01 -15.59
N ALA A 207 -4.46 -23.45 -14.52
CA ALA A 207 -3.72 -24.01 -13.40
C ALA A 207 -4.56 -25.03 -12.65
N VAL A 208 -3.89 -25.99 -12.04
CA VAL A 208 -4.48 -27.04 -11.21
C VAL A 208 -3.72 -27.09 -9.89
N ALA A 209 -4.41 -26.86 -8.79
CA ALA A 209 -3.87 -27.06 -7.45
C ALA A 209 -4.49 -28.30 -6.83
N THR A 210 -3.68 -29.26 -6.43
CA THR A 210 -4.10 -30.55 -5.83
C THR A 210 -3.65 -30.60 -4.38
N LEU A 211 -4.58 -30.81 -3.45
CA LEU A 211 -4.29 -30.94 -2.04
C LEU A 211 -4.06 -32.39 -1.63
N ILE A 212 -2.90 -32.66 -1.02
CA ILE A 212 -2.54 -33.97 -0.50
C ILE A 212 -2.79 -34.03 1.01
N LYS A 213 -2.31 -33.02 1.77
CA LYS A 213 -2.44 -33.00 3.23
C LYS A 213 -2.54 -31.56 3.73
N GLY A 214 -3.47 -31.32 4.68
CA GLY A 214 -3.67 -30.00 5.31
C GLY A 214 -4.87 -29.27 4.72
N GLU A 215 -4.75 -27.98 4.53
CA GLU A 215 -5.77 -27.08 3.99
C GLU A 215 -5.13 -26.09 3.04
N ILE A 216 -5.82 -25.74 1.97
CA ILE A 216 -5.33 -24.84 0.93
C ILE A 216 -6.45 -23.88 0.51
N GLU A 217 -6.11 -22.60 0.48
CA GLU A 217 -6.94 -21.56 -0.13
C GLU A 217 -6.42 -21.28 -1.54
N VAL A 218 -7.28 -21.44 -2.53
CA VAL A 218 -6.98 -21.17 -3.95
C VAL A 218 -7.80 -19.99 -4.41
N LYS A 219 -7.14 -18.98 -5.00
CA LYS A 219 -7.77 -17.79 -5.54
C LYS A 219 -7.35 -17.58 -6.98
N GLY A 220 -8.30 -17.32 -7.86
CA GLY A 220 -8.02 -16.88 -9.23
C GLY A 220 -7.53 -15.43 -9.27
N ASN A 221 -6.64 -15.12 -10.21
CA ASN A 221 -6.00 -13.79 -10.27
C ASN A 221 -6.91 -12.70 -10.88
N HIS A 222 -8.00 -13.07 -11.58
CA HIS A 222 -8.85 -12.16 -12.33
C HIS A 222 -10.33 -12.28 -11.93
N ASN A 223 -10.63 -12.30 -10.63
CA ASN A 223 -11.99 -12.40 -10.07
C ASN A 223 -12.71 -13.73 -10.31
N GLU A 224 -11.98 -14.83 -10.57
CA GLU A 224 -12.56 -16.16 -10.73
C GLU A 224 -13.08 -16.77 -9.42
N GLY A 225 -12.95 -16.05 -8.33
CA GLY A 225 -13.38 -16.48 -7.00
C GLY A 225 -12.27 -17.09 -6.17
N MET A 226 -12.66 -17.57 -4.99
CA MET A 226 -11.79 -18.20 -4.00
C MET A 226 -12.44 -19.49 -3.52
N ILE A 227 -11.63 -20.54 -3.34
CA ILE A 227 -12.09 -21.87 -2.92
C ILE A 227 -11.11 -22.39 -1.86
N VAL A 228 -11.66 -23.07 -0.85
CA VAL A 228 -10.87 -23.84 0.11
C VAL A 228 -11.01 -25.31 -0.21
N LEU A 229 -9.90 -26.01 -0.31
CA LEU A 229 -9.86 -27.45 -0.60
C LEU A 229 -9.67 -28.27 0.67
N ALA A 230 -10.32 -29.43 0.70
CA ALA A 230 -10.05 -30.52 1.63
C ALA A 230 -9.07 -31.54 1.00
N PRO A 231 -8.35 -32.34 1.81
CA PRO A 231 -7.47 -33.39 1.29
C PRO A 231 -8.19 -34.32 0.28
N GLY A 232 -7.49 -34.68 -0.80
CA GLY A 232 -8.06 -35.47 -1.90
C GLY A 232 -8.86 -34.65 -2.91
N GLN A 233 -8.88 -33.33 -2.80
CA GLN A 233 -9.51 -32.43 -3.78
C GLN A 233 -8.48 -31.69 -4.61
N LYS A 234 -8.91 -31.28 -5.80
CA LYS A 234 -8.17 -30.36 -6.67
C LYS A 234 -9.05 -29.21 -7.15
N ALA A 235 -8.45 -28.04 -7.26
CA ALA A 235 -9.05 -26.89 -7.92
C ALA A 235 -8.44 -26.72 -9.31
N GLU A 236 -9.29 -26.67 -10.32
CA GLU A 236 -8.91 -26.43 -11.71
C GLU A 236 -9.44 -25.07 -12.15
N LEU A 237 -8.58 -24.21 -12.67
CA LEU A 237 -9.01 -23.00 -13.36
C LEU A 237 -9.20 -23.36 -14.84
N ASN A 238 -10.45 -23.33 -15.29
CA ASN A 238 -10.78 -23.56 -16.68
C ASN A 238 -10.45 -22.30 -17.51
N ALA A 239 -9.56 -22.43 -18.47
CA ALA A 239 -9.06 -21.33 -19.28
C ALA A 239 -10.16 -20.67 -20.16
N VAL A 240 -11.19 -21.45 -20.58
CA VAL A 240 -12.27 -20.99 -21.46
C VAL A 240 -13.37 -20.31 -20.65
N THR A 241 -13.88 -20.98 -19.60
CA THR A 241 -15.00 -20.47 -18.81
C THR A 241 -14.57 -19.50 -17.72
N ARG A 242 -13.28 -19.38 -17.43
CA ARG A 242 -12.70 -18.54 -16.38
C ARG A 242 -13.33 -18.82 -15.00
N ARG A 243 -13.59 -20.09 -14.71
CA ARG A 243 -14.17 -20.53 -13.43
C ARG A 243 -13.23 -21.48 -12.74
N LEU A 244 -13.13 -21.32 -11.43
CA LEU A 244 -12.53 -22.30 -10.53
C LEU A 244 -13.56 -23.43 -10.27
N VAL A 245 -13.15 -24.67 -10.51
CA VAL A 245 -13.98 -25.87 -10.32
C VAL A 245 -13.25 -26.79 -9.36
N VAL A 246 -13.95 -27.29 -8.35
CA VAL A 246 -13.43 -28.32 -7.44
C VAL A 246 -13.80 -29.70 -8.00
N LYS A 247 -12.82 -30.58 -8.02
CA LYS A 247 -13.00 -32.01 -8.38
C LYS A 247 -12.32 -32.88 -7.33
N GLN A 248 -12.81 -34.10 -7.19
CA GLN A 248 -12.08 -35.12 -6.46
C GLN A 248 -10.87 -35.56 -7.26
N VAL A 249 -9.79 -35.90 -6.58
CA VAL A 249 -8.60 -36.46 -7.20
C VAL A 249 -8.88 -37.93 -7.52
N ASP A 250 -8.62 -38.36 -8.75
CA ASP A 250 -8.73 -39.77 -9.12
C ASP A 250 -7.76 -40.60 -8.26
N THR A 251 -8.13 -41.86 -7.99
CA THR A 251 -7.42 -42.75 -7.07
C THR A 251 -6.03 -43.24 -7.57
N GLY A 252 -5.62 -42.82 -8.75
CA GLY A 252 -4.28 -43.11 -9.31
C GLY A 252 -3.49 -41.78 -9.39
N ILE A 253 -2.56 -41.54 -8.49
CA ILE A 253 -1.72 -40.34 -8.51
C ILE A 253 -0.29 -40.75 -8.91
N GLU A 254 0.22 -40.15 -9.98
CA GLU A 254 1.64 -40.18 -10.25
C GLU A 254 2.37 -39.27 -9.27
N ASN A 255 3.12 -39.86 -8.33
CA ASN A 255 4.05 -39.16 -7.49
C ASN A 255 5.36 -38.91 -8.25
N TRP A 256 5.30 -38.03 -9.24
CA TRP A 256 6.42 -37.74 -10.14
C TRP A 256 7.68 -37.28 -9.40
N HIS A 257 7.53 -36.60 -8.24
CA HIS A 257 8.65 -36.15 -7.42
C HIS A 257 9.42 -37.29 -6.74
N ASN A 258 8.75 -38.43 -6.44
CA ASN A 258 9.38 -39.66 -5.91
C ASN A 258 9.57 -40.72 -6.95
N ASN A 259 9.21 -40.42 -8.20
CA ASN A 259 9.27 -41.39 -9.29
C ASN A 259 8.46 -42.67 -9.00
N GLN A 260 7.22 -42.49 -8.50
CA GLN A 260 6.34 -43.57 -8.07
C GLN A 260 4.90 -43.34 -8.53
N PHE A 261 4.17 -44.42 -8.68
CA PHE A 261 2.72 -44.46 -8.81
C PHE A 261 2.12 -44.96 -7.50
N VAL A 262 1.15 -44.23 -6.96
CA VAL A 262 0.40 -44.61 -5.75
C VAL A 262 -1.03 -44.89 -6.15
N PHE A 263 -1.50 -46.11 -5.86
CA PHE A 263 -2.87 -46.54 -6.10
C PHE A 263 -3.53 -46.87 -4.77
N GLU A 264 -4.72 -46.32 -4.56
CA GLU A 264 -5.57 -46.60 -3.39
C GLU A 264 -6.96 -47.03 -3.90
N ASN A 265 -7.32 -48.28 -3.69
CA ASN A 265 -8.58 -48.88 -4.19
C ASN A 265 -8.85 -48.54 -5.67
N ALA A 266 -7.81 -48.53 -6.49
CA ALA A 266 -7.88 -48.20 -7.90
C ALA A 266 -8.29 -49.46 -8.71
N ASP A 267 -9.27 -49.32 -9.58
CA ASP A 267 -9.62 -50.36 -10.54
C ASP A 267 -8.59 -50.45 -11.67
N ILE A 268 -8.65 -51.52 -12.43
CA ILE A 268 -7.68 -51.76 -13.51
C ILE A 268 -7.72 -50.70 -14.61
N PHE A 269 -8.89 -50.05 -14.85
CA PHE A 269 -9.03 -48.99 -15.84
C PHE A 269 -8.33 -47.69 -15.36
N THR A 270 -8.42 -47.41 -14.08
CA THR A 270 -7.71 -46.26 -13.44
C THR A 270 -6.19 -46.48 -13.50
N ILE A 271 -5.72 -47.71 -13.22
CA ILE A 271 -4.30 -48.08 -13.34
C ILE A 271 -3.82 -47.89 -14.78
N ALA A 272 -4.54 -48.50 -15.74
CA ALA A 272 -4.19 -48.42 -17.17
C ALA A 272 -4.11 -46.93 -17.62
N ARG A 273 -5.12 -46.12 -17.31
CA ARG A 273 -5.16 -44.71 -17.68
C ARG A 273 -4.00 -43.91 -17.07
N THR A 274 -3.64 -44.20 -15.82
CA THR A 274 -2.51 -43.55 -15.15
C THR A 274 -1.20 -43.85 -15.84
N LEU A 275 -0.98 -45.11 -16.23
CA LEU A 275 0.20 -45.55 -16.97
C LEU A 275 0.22 -44.98 -18.40
N GLU A 276 -0.93 -45.01 -19.10
CA GLU A 276 -1.07 -44.41 -20.44
C GLU A 276 -0.64 -42.94 -20.43
N ASN A 277 -1.16 -42.17 -19.49
CA ASN A 277 -0.85 -40.71 -19.36
C ASN A 277 0.63 -40.49 -19.03
N SER A 278 1.24 -41.34 -18.21
CA SER A 278 2.62 -41.17 -17.77
C SER A 278 3.66 -41.59 -18.81
N TYR A 279 3.35 -42.60 -19.60
CA TYR A 279 4.27 -43.16 -20.60
C TYR A 279 3.94 -42.75 -22.05
N GLY A 280 2.79 -42.07 -22.26
CA GLY A 280 2.34 -41.67 -23.60
C GLY A 280 1.98 -42.86 -24.51
N VAL A 281 1.53 -43.94 -23.92
CA VAL A 281 1.16 -45.17 -24.62
C VAL A 281 -0.34 -45.44 -24.52
N LYS A 282 -0.86 -46.36 -25.30
CA LYS A 282 -2.22 -46.87 -25.18
C LYS A 282 -2.17 -48.34 -24.67
N ILE A 283 -2.92 -48.59 -23.58
CA ILE A 283 -3.04 -49.91 -22.96
C ILE A 283 -4.40 -50.49 -23.33
N ILE A 284 -4.40 -51.67 -23.95
CA ILE A 284 -5.62 -52.37 -24.29
C ILE A 284 -5.81 -53.47 -23.26
N LEU A 285 -6.88 -53.36 -22.47
CA LEU A 285 -7.23 -54.39 -21.50
C LEU A 285 -7.96 -55.56 -22.16
N ALA A 286 -7.70 -56.75 -21.67
CA ALA A 286 -8.42 -57.92 -22.11
C ALA A 286 -9.89 -57.87 -21.74
N PRO A 287 -10.82 -58.39 -22.58
CA PRO A 287 -12.25 -58.30 -22.36
C PRO A 287 -12.77 -59.04 -21.10
N ASP A 288 -12.01 -59.98 -20.60
CA ASP A 288 -12.30 -60.83 -19.45
C ASP A 288 -11.74 -60.27 -18.12
N MET A 289 -11.14 -59.08 -18.14
CA MET A 289 -10.65 -58.47 -16.92
C MET A 289 -11.76 -58.05 -15.98
N ASP A 290 -11.63 -58.41 -14.71
CA ASP A 290 -12.59 -58.10 -13.66
C ASP A 290 -12.49 -56.65 -13.26
N ALA A 291 -13.43 -55.82 -13.73
CA ALA A 291 -13.52 -54.41 -13.45
C ALA A 291 -13.90 -54.08 -12.00
N THR A 292 -14.35 -55.08 -11.23
CA THR A 292 -14.79 -54.85 -9.81
C THR A 292 -13.64 -54.98 -8.83
N LYS A 293 -12.53 -55.54 -9.21
CA LYS A 293 -11.34 -55.66 -8.38
C LYS A 293 -10.63 -54.34 -8.26
N THR A 294 -10.26 -53.97 -7.04
CA THR A 294 -9.45 -52.81 -6.75
C THR A 294 -8.09 -53.19 -6.21
N TYR A 295 -7.13 -52.37 -6.49
CA TYR A 295 -5.74 -52.55 -6.13
C TYR A 295 -5.24 -51.36 -5.32
N SER A 296 -4.46 -51.65 -4.27
CA SER A 296 -3.79 -50.61 -3.47
C SER A 296 -2.31 -50.96 -3.35
N GLY A 297 -1.47 -49.95 -3.56
CA GLY A 297 -0.03 -50.15 -3.47
C GLY A 297 0.76 -49.02 -4.12
N THR A 298 2.06 -49.13 -3.98
CA THR A 298 3.01 -48.15 -4.55
C THR A 298 3.94 -48.90 -5.52
N LEU A 299 3.99 -48.42 -6.77
CA LEU A 299 4.88 -48.94 -7.78
C LEU A 299 5.95 -47.92 -8.14
N LYS A 300 7.22 -48.27 -8.07
CA LYS A 300 8.31 -47.43 -8.55
C LYS A 300 8.24 -47.34 -10.07
N LYS A 301 8.24 -46.09 -10.57
CA LYS A 301 8.25 -45.86 -12.03
C LYS A 301 9.51 -46.47 -12.64
N LYS A 302 9.35 -47.20 -13.73
CA LYS A 302 10.40 -47.82 -14.50
C LYS A 302 10.66 -47.07 -15.80
N ASN A 303 11.68 -47.43 -16.53
CA ASN A 303 12.01 -46.79 -17.81
C ASN A 303 10.96 -47.07 -18.88
N THR A 304 10.36 -48.27 -18.85
CA THR A 304 9.32 -48.64 -19.79
C THR A 304 8.03 -49.08 -19.07
N VAL A 305 6.89 -48.99 -19.78
CA VAL A 305 5.61 -49.43 -19.25
C VAL A 305 5.56 -50.98 -19.12
N GLU A 306 6.25 -51.71 -20.01
CA GLU A 306 6.34 -53.16 -19.98
C GLU A 306 6.97 -53.66 -18.67
N GLU A 307 8.00 -52.98 -18.18
CA GLU A 307 8.62 -53.31 -16.89
C GLU A 307 7.63 -53.17 -15.72
N ILE A 308 6.75 -52.14 -15.76
CA ILE A 308 5.70 -51.97 -14.77
C ILE A 308 4.61 -53.02 -14.90
N LEU A 309 4.13 -53.26 -16.12
CA LEU A 309 3.09 -54.27 -16.39
C LEU A 309 3.52 -55.69 -15.96
N ASN A 310 4.82 -56.01 -16.08
CA ASN A 310 5.35 -57.27 -15.59
C ASN A 310 5.38 -57.38 -14.05
N LEU A 311 5.30 -56.29 -13.31
CA LEU A 311 5.20 -56.28 -11.84
C LEU A 311 3.75 -56.44 -11.34
N ILE A 312 2.77 -56.21 -12.20
CA ILE A 312 1.34 -56.25 -11.86
C ILE A 312 0.69 -57.57 -12.27
N LYS A 313 1.36 -58.36 -13.14
CA LYS A 313 0.95 -59.71 -13.48
C LYS A 313 1.04 -60.62 -12.26
#